data_8ee6417c4af8b9730d69da050fa88de5
#
_entry.id   8ee6417c4af8b9730d69da050fa88de5
#
_cell.length_a   1.000
_cell.length_b   1.000
_cell.length_c   1.000
_cell.angle_alpha   90.00
_cell.angle_beta   90.00
_cell.angle_gamma   90.00
#
_symmetry.space_group_name_H-M   'P 1'
#
loop_
_entity.id
_entity.type
_entity.pdbx_description
1 polymer ?
#
loop_
_entity_poly.entity_id
_entity_poly.type
_entity_poly.pdbx_seq_one_letter_code
_entity_poly.pdbx_strand_id
1 'polypeptide(L)'
;MEIKNQLKEMFQMQKSLNENILKEFGKLSMTSNKLQMAITDELGELTHELKGSWCWWKKSQKPVDRKRVLEELVDVYHFVMTWELRYGPVAGDIKGILEYYKDAIDEYETDISALELHKLICIVIFRENKLMNLLVLSRRLNFTFDEIYQEYLRKNKINYERLKNGY
;
A
#
# COMPACT_ATOMS: atom_id res chain seq x y z
N MET A 1 -3.92 0.89 -19.10
CA MET A 1 -3.95 -0.59 -18.84
C MET A 1 -5.03 -0.83 -17.83
N GLU A 2 -5.76 -1.94 -17.88
CA GLU A 2 -6.82 -2.25 -16.93
C GLU A 2 -6.24 -2.43 -15.51
N ILE A 3 -6.89 -1.90 -14.48
CA ILE A 3 -6.44 -1.91 -13.08
C ILE A 3 -6.07 -3.32 -12.62
N LYS A 4 -6.88 -4.31 -12.97
CA LYS A 4 -6.63 -5.73 -12.64
C LYS A 4 -5.28 -6.23 -13.17
N ASN A 5 -4.89 -5.79 -14.37
CA ASN A 5 -3.62 -6.19 -14.98
C ASN A 5 -2.43 -5.48 -14.31
N GLN A 6 -2.56 -4.19 -14.00
CA GLN A 6 -1.56 -3.43 -13.26
C GLN A 6 -1.34 -4.04 -11.87
N LEU A 7 -2.41 -4.32 -11.15
CA LEU A 7 -2.35 -4.94 -9.81
C LEU A 7 -1.72 -6.34 -9.85
N LYS A 8 -2.04 -7.13 -10.88
CA LYS A 8 -1.41 -8.44 -11.11
C LYS A 8 0.10 -8.32 -11.26
N GLU A 9 0.55 -7.38 -12.08
CA GLU A 9 1.98 -7.13 -12.29
C GLU A 9 2.66 -6.66 -11.01
N MET A 10 2.06 -5.74 -10.28
CA MET A 10 2.55 -5.29 -8.97
C MET A 10 2.73 -6.48 -8.01
N PHE A 11 1.75 -7.39 -7.92
CA PHE A 11 1.85 -8.60 -7.09
C PHE A 11 2.97 -9.54 -7.52
N GLN A 12 3.19 -9.70 -8.82
CA GLN A 12 4.29 -10.53 -9.34
C GLN A 12 5.65 -9.93 -8.95
N MET A 13 5.80 -8.62 -9.10
CA MET A 13 7.00 -7.88 -8.71
C MET A 13 7.23 -7.95 -7.19
N GLN A 14 6.17 -7.76 -6.39
CA GLN A 14 6.26 -7.85 -4.94
C GLN A 14 6.65 -9.25 -4.47
N LYS A 15 6.09 -10.28 -5.07
CA LYS A 15 6.46 -11.67 -4.78
C LYS A 15 7.94 -11.90 -5.02
N SER A 16 8.45 -11.46 -6.17
CA SER A 16 9.86 -11.59 -6.51
C SER A 16 10.78 -10.82 -5.55
N LEU A 17 10.40 -9.58 -5.16
CA LEU A 17 11.13 -8.80 -4.17
C LEU A 17 11.15 -9.50 -2.81
N ASN A 18 10.00 -10.01 -2.36
CA ASN A 18 9.89 -10.75 -1.09
C ASN A 18 10.78 -12.00 -1.07
N GLU A 19 10.84 -12.76 -2.18
CA GLU A 19 11.72 -13.94 -2.31
C GLU A 19 13.19 -13.55 -2.14
N ASN A 20 13.62 -12.45 -2.74
CA ASN A 20 14.99 -11.95 -2.59
C ASN A 20 15.29 -11.49 -1.15
N ILE A 21 14.36 -10.75 -0.50
CA ILE A 21 14.50 -10.34 0.90
C ILE A 21 14.59 -11.57 1.83
N LEU A 22 13.74 -12.58 1.62
CA LEU A 22 13.75 -13.80 2.43
C LEU A 22 15.02 -14.62 2.22
N LYS A 23 15.61 -14.58 1.02
CA LYS A 23 16.87 -15.23 0.70
C LYS A 23 18.04 -14.56 1.41
N GLU A 24 18.03 -13.23 1.50
CA GLU A 24 19.07 -12.45 2.15
C GLU A 24 18.97 -12.49 3.69
N PHE A 25 17.77 -12.22 4.22
CA PHE A 25 17.56 -12.04 5.68
C PHE A 25 16.94 -13.24 6.39
N GLY A 26 16.60 -14.31 5.65
CA GLY A 26 15.98 -15.51 6.22
C GLY A 26 14.47 -15.41 6.45
N LYS A 27 13.85 -16.58 6.65
CA LYS A 27 12.39 -16.73 6.73
C LYS A 27 11.74 -15.96 7.89
N LEU A 28 12.46 -15.74 8.99
CA LEU A 28 11.96 -15.02 10.18
C LEU A 28 12.02 -13.50 10.03
N SER A 29 12.50 -12.97 8.92
CA SER A 29 12.50 -11.53 8.67
C SER A 29 11.09 -10.96 8.46
N MET A 30 10.18 -11.72 7.86
CA MET A 30 8.81 -11.30 7.51
C MET A 30 7.74 -12.04 8.33
N THR A 31 7.72 -11.90 9.65
CA THR A 31 6.62 -12.43 10.49
C THR A 31 5.39 -11.52 10.39
N SER A 32 4.19 -12.06 10.69
CA SER A 32 2.95 -11.28 10.69
C SER A 32 3.04 -10.03 11.55
N ASN A 33 3.61 -10.14 12.77
CA ASN A 33 3.77 -8.99 13.66
C ASN A 33 4.71 -7.92 13.08
N LYS A 34 5.83 -8.32 12.47
CA LYS A 34 6.77 -7.38 11.83
C LYS A 34 6.13 -6.69 10.63
N LEU A 35 5.35 -7.42 9.81
CA LEU A 35 4.62 -6.82 8.70
C LEU A 35 3.52 -5.88 9.18
N GLN A 36 2.81 -6.23 10.25
CA GLN A 36 1.81 -5.32 10.84
C GLN A 36 2.47 -4.04 11.35
N MET A 37 3.64 -4.13 11.98
CA MET A 37 4.41 -2.95 12.42
C MET A 37 4.87 -2.12 11.23
N ALA A 38 5.39 -2.72 10.17
CA ALA A 38 5.80 -2.00 8.96
C ALA A 38 4.61 -1.28 8.30
N ILE A 39 3.45 -1.93 8.15
CA ILE A 39 2.23 -1.28 7.64
C ILE A 39 1.83 -0.09 8.53
N THR A 40 1.96 -0.22 9.85
CA THR A 40 1.61 0.84 10.79
C THR A 40 2.58 2.02 10.69
N ASP A 41 3.86 1.76 10.51
CA ASP A 41 4.93 2.75 10.34
C ASP A 41 4.70 3.57 9.06
N GLU A 42 4.55 2.91 7.92
CA GLU A 42 4.30 3.58 6.64
C GLU A 42 2.96 4.36 6.61
N LEU A 43 1.92 3.83 7.26
CA LEU A 43 0.68 4.60 7.45
C LEU A 43 0.91 5.82 8.36
N GLY A 44 1.83 5.74 9.31
CA GLY A 44 2.28 6.87 10.12
C GLY A 44 2.98 7.93 9.26
N GLU A 45 3.86 7.54 8.33
CA GLU A 45 4.52 8.44 7.39
C GLU A 45 3.51 9.08 6.44
N LEU A 46 2.59 8.31 5.88
CA LEU A 46 1.48 8.81 5.07
C LEU A 46 0.63 9.84 5.84
N THR A 47 0.25 9.56 7.09
CA THR A 47 -0.51 10.50 7.92
C THR A 47 0.29 11.76 8.25
N HIS A 48 1.62 11.65 8.35
CA HIS A 48 2.50 12.79 8.54
C HIS A 48 2.43 13.77 7.36
N GLU A 49 2.48 13.27 6.14
CA GLU A 49 2.36 14.11 4.93
C GLU A 49 0.96 14.75 4.81
N LEU A 50 -0.07 14.10 5.37
CA LEU A 50 -1.44 14.61 5.40
C LEU A 50 -1.73 15.59 6.55
N LYS A 51 -0.76 15.99 7.37
CA LYS A 51 -0.97 16.84 8.55
C LYS A 51 -1.74 18.13 8.27
N GLY A 52 -1.57 18.71 7.09
CA GLY A 52 -2.32 19.91 6.69
C GLY A 52 -3.83 19.73 6.66
N SER A 53 -4.34 18.50 6.57
CA SER A 53 -5.76 18.19 6.48
C SER A 53 -6.42 17.83 7.83
N TRP A 54 -5.63 17.39 8.85
CA TRP A 54 -6.21 16.82 10.08
C TRP A 54 -5.62 17.37 11.40
N CYS A 55 -4.45 18.00 11.37
CA CYS A 55 -3.74 18.42 12.59
C CYS A 55 -4.37 19.72 13.15
N TRP A 56 -5.38 19.59 14.03
CA TRP A 56 -6.18 20.69 14.57
C TRP A 56 -5.50 21.53 15.66
N TRP A 57 -4.40 21.06 16.26
CA TRP A 57 -3.74 21.74 17.40
C TRP A 57 -2.59 22.67 16.97
N LYS A 58 -2.28 22.79 15.68
CA LYS A 58 -1.28 23.73 15.18
C LYS A 58 -1.93 24.85 14.40
N LYS A 59 -1.53 26.09 14.71
CA LYS A 59 -2.06 27.29 14.04
C LYS A 59 -1.64 27.41 12.57
N SER A 60 -0.47 26.87 12.21
CA SER A 60 0.04 26.87 10.84
C SER A 60 0.47 25.49 10.44
N GLN A 61 0.08 25.07 9.25
CA GLN A 61 0.45 23.81 8.64
C GLN A 61 1.04 24.09 7.26
N LYS A 62 2.01 23.27 6.85
CA LYS A 62 2.43 23.25 5.45
C LYS A 62 1.29 22.68 4.59
N PRO A 63 1.11 23.18 3.37
CA PRO A 63 0.20 22.56 2.41
C PRO A 63 0.56 21.08 2.23
N VAL A 64 -0.45 20.26 1.97
CA VAL A 64 -0.25 18.85 1.65
C VAL A 64 0.47 18.76 0.31
N ASP A 65 1.60 18.07 0.28
CA ASP A 65 2.35 17.77 -0.94
C ASP A 65 1.84 16.45 -1.52
N ARG A 66 1.08 16.54 -2.61
CA ARG A 66 0.45 15.39 -3.26
C ARG A 66 1.47 14.34 -3.72
N LYS A 67 2.68 14.78 -4.14
CA LYS A 67 3.73 13.86 -4.57
C LYS A 67 4.26 13.05 -3.38
N ARG A 68 4.53 13.70 -2.26
CA ARG A 68 4.96 13.02 -1.02
C ARG A 68 3.90 12.05 -0.53
N VAL A 69 2.63 12.47 -0.54
CA VAL A 69 1.51 11.58 -0.18
C VAL A 69 1.46 10.33 -1.06
N LEU A 70 1.72 10.45 -2.37
CA LEU A 70 1.78 9.30 -3.28
C LEU A 70 2.97 8.39 -2.96
N GLU A 71 4.14 8.96 -2.66
CA GLU A 71 5.33 8.20 -2.31
C GLU A 71 5.08 7.33 -1.07
N GLU A 72 4.53 7.90 0.02
CA GLU A 72 4.24 7.16 1.25
C GLU A 72 3.06 6.17 1.08
N LEU A 73 2.05 6.53 0.30
CA LEU A 73 0.96 5.61 -0.03
C LEU A 73 1.47 4.35 -0.71
N VAL A 74 2.43 4.48 -1.63
CA VAL A 74 3.00 3.33 -2.35
C VAL A 74 3.89 2.48 -1.43
N ASP A 75 4.55 3.05 -0.44
CA ASP A 75 5.26 2.26 0.56
C ASP A 75 4.29 1.39 1.40
N VAL A 76 3.10 1.92 1.72
CA VAL A 76 2.01 1.11 2.30
C VAL A 76 1.60 -0.05 1.37
N TYR A 77 1.50 0.19 0.05
CA TYR A 77 1.20 -0.88 -0.93
C TYR A 77 2.22 -2.01 -0.88
N HIS A 78 3.51 -1.74 -0.80
CA HIS A 78 4.56 -2.76 -0.72
C HIS A 78 4.32 -3.71 0.48
N PHE A 79 4.02 -3.19 1.66
CA PHE A 79 3.80 -4.02 2.84
C PHE A 79 2.42 -4.68 2.87
N VAL A 80 1.37 -4.02 2.42
CA VAL A 80 0.02 -4.62 2.30
C VAL A 80 0.03 -5.76 1.28
N MET A 81 0.66 -5.60 0.12
CA MET A 81 0.78 -6.67 -0.86
C MET A 81 1.62 -7.83 -0.34
N THR A 82 2.68 -7.56 0.42
CA THR A 82 3.44 -8.60 1.14
C THR A 82 2.55 -9.34 2.13
N TRP A 83 1.70 -8.63 2.86
CA TRP A 83 0.72 -9.24 3.78
C TRP A 83 -0.25 -10.16 3.03
N GLU A 84 -0.86 -9.70 1.95
CA GLU A 84 -1.81 -10.50 1.15
C GLU A 84 -1.16 -11.76 0.58
N LEU A 85 0.09 -11.66 0.11
CA LEU A 85 0.84 -12.81 -0.40
C LEU A 85 1.18 -13.86 0.67
N ARG A 86 1.28 -13.49 1.94
CA ARG A 86 1.75 -14.38 3.02
C ARG A 86 0.68 -14.76 4.02
N TYR A 87 -0.24 -13.87 4.33
CA TYR A 87 -1.20 -13.99 5.43
C TYR A 87 -2.64 -13.62 5.05
N GLY A 88 -2.86 -13.15 3.82
CA GLY A 88 -4.18 -12.81 3.32
C GLY A 88 -5.08 -14.03 3.14
N PRO A 89 -6.37 -13.82 2.86
CA PRO A 89 -7.37 -14.89 2.74
C PRO A 89 -7.02 -15.94 1.69
N VAL A 90 -6.28 -15.56 0.65
CA VAL A 90 -5.88 -16.42 -0.49
C VAL A 90 -4.37 -16.37 -0.69
N ALA A 91 -3.61 -16.47 0.40
CA ALA A 91 -2.17 -16.30 0.42
C ALA A 91 -1.45 -17.21 -0.61
N GLY A 92 -0.50 -16.62 -1.33
CA GLY A 92 0.34 -17.32 -2.32
C GLY A 92 -0.27 -17.44 -3.73
N ASP A 93 -1.56 -17.28 -3.89
CA ASP A 93 -2.25 -17.33 -5.19
C ASP A 93 -2.67 -15.95 -5.68
N ILE A 94 -1.87 -15.33 -6.54
CA ILE A 94 -2.15 -13.99 -7.09
C ILE A 94 -3.50 -13.96 -7.84
N LYS A 95 -3.85 -15.01 -8.57
CA LYS A 95 -5.14 -15.08 -9.28
C LYS A 95 -6.30 -15.11 -8.28
N GLY A 96 -6.17 -15.91 -7.23
CA GLY A 96 -7.14 -15.97 -6.14
C GLY A 96 -7.28 -14.65 -5.39
N ILE A 97 -6.18 -13.95 -5.12
CA ILE A 97 -6.20 -12.61 -4.51
C ILE A 97 -6.98 -11.63 -5.39
N LEU A 98 -6.72 -11.58 -6.69
CA LEU A 98 -7.41 -10.68 -7.62
C LEU A 98 -8.90 -11.00 -7.76
N GLU A 99 -9.27 -12.26 -7.65
CA GLU A 99 -10.69 -12.66 -7.67
C GLU A 99 -11.39 -12.33 -6.33
N TYR A 100 -10.71 -12.55 -5.21
CA TYR A 100 -11.22 -12.21 -3.89
C TYR A 100 -11.54 -10.71 -3.73
N TYR A 101 -10.68 -9.84 -4.32
CA TYR A 101 -10.86 -8.39 -4.29
C TYR A 101 -11.50 -7.81 -5.54
N LYS A 102 -12.13 -8.65 -6.38
CA LYS A 102 -12.67 -8.23 -7.68
C LYS A 102 -13.59 -7.03 -7.58
N ASP A 103 -14.56 -7.05 -6.66
CA ASP A 103 -15.55 -5.98 -6.52
C ASP A 103 -14.87 -4.66 -6.16
N ALA A 104 -13.91 -4.67 -5.22
CA ALA A 104 -13.15 -3.47 -4.85
C ALA A 104 -12.27 -2.93 -6.00
N ILE A 105 -11.81 -3.82 -6.89
CA ILE A 105 -11.02 -3.46 -8.09
C ILE A 105 -11.94 -2.85 -9.14
N ASP A 106 -13.07 -3.48 -9.40
CA ASP A 106 -14.06 -3.05 -10.40
C ASP A 106 -14.73 -1.71 -10.00
N GLU A 107 -14.92 -1.50 -8.68
CA GLU A 107 -15.49 -0.28 -8.11
C GLU A 107 -14.48 0.83 -7.85
N TYR A 108 -13.21 0.67 -8.24
CA TYR A 108 -12.16 1.66 -7.94
C TYR A 108 -12.52 3.07 -8.42
N GLU A 109 -13.25 3.21 -9.53
CA GLU A 109 -13.65 4.50 -10.12
C GLU A 109 -14.93 5.11 -9.51
N THR A 110 -15.60 4.42 -8.56
CA THR A 110 -16.83 4.95 -7.93
C THR A 110 -16.56 6.13 -7.01
N ASP A 111 -17.53 7.03 -6.86
CA ASP A 111 -17.43 8.16 -5.95
C ASP A 111 -17.50 7.71 -4.48
N ILE A 112 -16.47 8.05 -3.72
CA ILE A 112 -16.35 7.76 -2.28
C ILE A 112 -16.06 9.03 -1.47
N SER A 113 -16.37 10.20 -2.00
CA SER A 113 -16.09 11.50 -1.38
C SER A 113 -16.69 11.65 0.03
N ALA A 114 -17.81 10.96 0.31
CA ALA A 114 -18.48 10.97 1.60
C ALA A 114 -17.71 10.23 2.72
N LEU A 115 -16.71 9.40 2.39
CA LEU A 115 -15.96 8.66 3.40
C LEU A 115 -14.91 9.54 4.08
N GLU A 116 -14.86 9.48 5.40
CA GLU A 116 -13.89 10.26 6.19
C GLU A 116 -12.48 9.66 6.07
N LEU A 117 -11.53 10.47 5.60
CA LEU A 117 -10.14 10.06 5.33
C LEU A 117 -9.47 9.41 6.54
N HIS A 118 -9.58 10.01 7.72
CA HIS A 118 -8.94 9.48 8.94
C HIS A 118 -9.51 8.13 9.39
N LYS A 119 -10.80 7.88 9.16
CA LYS A 119 -11.39 6.56 9.42
C LYS A 119 -10.82 5.50 8.49
N LEU A 120 -10.63 5.84 7.20
CA LEU A 120 -10.05 4.90 6.22
C LEU A 120 -8.62 4.50 6.59
N ILE A 121 -7.79 5.44 7.04
CA ILE A 121 -6.43 5.14 7.51
C ILE A 121 -6.45 4.15 8.67
N CYS A 122 -7.29 4.40 9.69
CA CYS A 122 -7.43 3.48 10.83
C CYS A 122 -7.93 2.08 10.39
N ILE A 123 -8.83 2.01 9.42
CA ILE A 123 -9.37 0.74 8.92
C ILE A 123 -8.28 -0.12 8.25
N VAL A 124 -7.35 0.48 7.49
CA VAL A 124 -6.22 -0.27 6.89
C VAL A 124 -5.37 -0.94 7.97
N ILE A 125 -5.15 -0.27 9.11
CA ILE A 125 -4.35 -0.82 10.22
C ILE A 125 -5.06 -2.00 10.88
N PHE A 126 -6.33 -1.83 11.28
CA PHE A 126 -6.99 -2.70 12.26
C PHE A 126 -7.91 -3.76 11.67
N ARG A 127 -8.27 -3.67 10.38
CA ARG A 127 -9.22 -4.59 9.76
C ARG A 127 -8.53 -5.63 8.90
N GLU A 128 -9.24 -6.75 8.73
CA GLU A 128 -8.99 -7.69 7.64
C GLU A 128 -9.26 -7.00 6.28
N ASN A 129 -8.93 -7.67 5.19
CA ASN A 129 -9.10 -7.10 3.84
C ASN A 129 -8.31 -5.80 3.64
N LYS A 130 -7.03 -5.80 4.03
CA LYS A 130 -6.16 -4.62 3.98
C LYS A 130 -6.06 -4.03 2.58
N LEU A 131 -5.98 -4.86 1.54
CA LEU A 131 -5.91 -4.39 0.16
C LEU A 131 -7.18 -3.63 -0.26
N MET A 132 -8.37 -4.14 0.07
CA MET A 132 -9.64 -3.45 -0.21
C MET A 132 -9.63 -2.06 0.45
N ASN A 133 -9.29 -1.99 1.73
CA ASN A 133 -9.28 -0.74 2.48
C ASN A 133 -8.23 0.24 1.92
N LEU A 134 -7.10 -0.26 1.42
CA LEU A 134 -6.06 0.56 0.79
C LEU A 134 -6.51 1.10 -0.57
N LEU A 135 -7.21 0.31 -1.38
CA LEU A 135 -7.82 0.77 -2.65
C LEU A 135 -8.81 1.91 -2.39
N VAL A 136 -9.70 1.75 -1.40
CA VAL A 136 -10.65 2.79 -0.99
C VAL A 136 -9.93 4.04 -0.49
N LEU A 137 -8.89 3.90 0.34
CA LEU A 137 -8.07 5.02 0.82
C LEU A 137 -7.42 5.78 -0.35
N SER A 138 -6.83 5.05 -1.31
CA SER A 138 -6.17 5.61 -2.48
C SER A 138 -7.14 6.46 -3.32
N ARG A 139 -8.34 5.97 -3.52
CA ARG A 139 -9.44 6.66 -4.19
C ARG A 139 -9.85 7.93 -3.44
N ARG A 140 -9.98 7.84 -2.11
CA ARG A 140 -10.32 9.00 -1.24
C ARG A 140 -9.25 10.08 -1.27
N LEU A 141 -7.98 9.70 -1.53
CA LEU A 141 -6.86 10.62 -1.74
C LEU A 141 -6.79 11.20 -3.17
N ASN A 142 -7.75 10.86 -4.02
CA ASN A 142 -7.84 11.28 -5.43
C ASN A 142 -6.65 10.84 -6.30
N PHE A 143 -6.11 9.66 -6.05
CA PHE A 143 -5.14 9.05 -6.95
C PHE A 143 -5.83 8.14 -7.96
N THR A 144 -5.46 8.26 -9.22
CA THR A 144 -5.76 7.25 -10.23
C THR A 144 -4.91 6.01 -9.96
N PHE A 145 -5.39 4.83 -10.37
CA PHE A 145 -4.58 3.63 -10.19
C PHE A 145 -3.31 3.64 -11.04
N ASP A 146 -3.33 4.33 -12.18
CA ASP A 146 -2.13 4.50 -13.02
C ASP A 146 -1.04 5.31 -12.30
N GLU A 147 -1.37 6.38 -11.58
CA GLU A 147 -0.40 7.12 -10.77
C GLU A 147 0.25 6.22 -9.71
N ILE A 148 -0.55 5.41 -9.02
CA ILE A 148 -0.07 4.45 -8.02
C ILE A 148 0.84 3.41 -8.69
N TYR A 149 0.44 2.86 -9.83
CA TYR A 149 1.21 1.88 -10.56
C TYR A 149 2.57 2.42 -11.02
N GLN A 150 2.63 3.62 -11.62
CA GLN A 150 3.88 4.23 -12.05
C GLN A 150 4.83 4.50 -10.87
N GLU A 151 4.30 4.99 -9.78
CA GLU A 151 5.10 5.23 -8.57
C GLU A 151 5.57 3.91 -7.94
N TYR A 152 4.73 2.86 -7.98
CA TYR A 152 5.11 1.52 -7.52
C TYR A 152 6.28 0.97 -8.33
N LEU A 153 6.27 1.10 -9.66
CA LEU A 153 7.40 0.69 -10.52
C LEU A 153 8.70 1.40 -10.11
N ARG A 154 8.63 2.71 -9.86
CA ARG A 154 9.77 3.52 -9.43
C ARG A 154 10.31 3.05 -8.07
N LYS A 155 9.44 2.91 -7.07
CA LYS A 155 9.81 2.49 -5.70
C LYS A 155 10.33 1.05 -5.66
N ASN A 156 9.72 0.14 -6.41
CA ASN A 156 10.17 -1.24 -6.50
C ASN A 156 11.62 -1.34 -7.00
N LYS A 157 12.00 -0.56 -8.02
CA LYS A 157 13.39 -0.47 -8.48
C LYS A 157 14.33 0.02 -7.37
N ILE A 158 13.94 1.06 -6.63
CA ILE A 158 14.72 1.59 -5.51
C ILE A 158 14.90 0.49 -4.43
N ASN A 159 13.85 -0.26 -4.12
CA ASN A 159 13.92 -1.32 -3.12
C ASN A 159 14.88 -2.46 -3.53
N TYR A 160 14.95 -2.80 -4.82
CA TYR A 160 15.96 -3.72 -5.32
C TYR A 160 17.39 -3.16 -5.22
N GLU A 161 17.59 -1.88 -5.51
CA GLU A 161 18.90 -1.22 -5.36
C GLU A 161 19.34 -1.17 -3.89
N ARG A 162 18.42 -0.85 -2.98
CA ARG A 162 18.66 -0.89 -1.52
C ARG A 162 19.06 -2.29 -1.06
N LEU A 163 18.31 -3.31 -1.43
CA LEU A 163 18.59 -4.70 -1.08
C LEU A 163 19.99 -5.12 -1.55
N LYS A 164 20.37 -4.77 -2.78
CA LYS A 164 21.69 -5.07 -3.36
C LYS A 164 22.85 -4.36 -2.63
N ASN A 165 22.62 -3.18 -2.11
CA ASN A 165 23.64 -2.35 -1.46
C ASN A 165 23.72 -2.54 0.06
N GLY A 166 22.99 -3.49 0.62
CA GLY A 166 23.01 -3.80 2.06
C GLY A 166 22.34 -2.73 2.93
N TYR A 167 21.30 -2.10 2.41
CA TYR A 167 20.50 -1.12 3.16
C TYR A 167 19.71 -1.79 4.27
#